data_a909c19fa70037646b79acc579a841a3
#
_entry.id   a909c19fa70037646b79acc579a841a3
#
_cell.length_a   1.000
_cell.length_b   1.000
_cell.length_c   1.000
_cell.angle_alpha   90.00
_cell.angle_beta   90.00
_cell.angle_gamma   90.00
#
_symmetry.space_group_name_H-M   'P 1'
#
loop_
_entity.id
_entity.type
_entity.pdbx_description
1 polymer ?
#
loop_
_entity_poly.entity_id
_entity_poly.type
_entity_poly.pdbx_seq_one_letter_code
_entity_poly.pdbx_strand_id
1 'polypeptide(L)'
;MAGRSVETLASLHQTDETTKALAERFQDMGAAQCGICTPGMMVSAVALLRENPTPSEAEVQDALGGVLCRCTGYRKIIDAVMGTAPVARDGDGTVGDPIRHVDGPEKVSGQQAFADDIAPPGTLEIFVVRSP
;
A
#
# COMPACT_ATOMS: atom_id res chain seq x y z
N MET A 1 25.32 3.02 1.28
CA MET A 1 24.31 3.81 2.00
C MET A 1 24.85 4.52 3.24
N ALA A 2 26.17 4.49 3.46
CA ALA A 2 26.78 5.15 4.61
C ALA A 2 26.43 6.66 4.65
N GLY A 3 25.91 7.14 5.80
CA GLY A 3 25.56 8.55 6.01
C GLY A 3 24.21 8.99 5.42
N ARG A 4 23.39 8.08 4.92
CA ARG A 4 22.02 8.40 4.44
C ARG A 4 20.97 7.79 5.36
N SER A 5 19.82 8.49 5.51
CA SER A 5 18.64 7.96 6.16
C SER A 5 17.79 7.18 5.16
N VAL A 6 17.19 6.10 5.60
CA VAL A 6 16.26 5.28 4.81
C VAL A 6 14.93 5.20 5.56
N GLU A 7 13.85 5.53 4.89
CA GLU A 7 12.50 5.39 5.41
C GLU A 7 11.80 4.21 4.72
N THR A 8 11.11 3.39 5.49
CA THR A 8 10.27 2.29 5.01
C THR A 8 8.82 2.56 5.36
N LEU A 9 7.85 1.92 4.71
CA LEU A 9 6.45 2.07 5.07
C LEU A 9 6.21 1.76 6.55
N ALA A 10 6.82 0.70 7.08
CA ALA A 10 6.68 0.30 8.48
C ALA A 10 7.16 1.39 9.46
N SER A 11 8.26 2.10 9.15
CA SER A 11 8.72 3.21 9.97
C SER A 11 7.84 4.45 9.80
N LEU A 12 7.46 4.80 8.58
CA LEU A 12 6.61 5.95 8.28
C LEU A 12 5.23 5.82 8.92
N HIS A 13 4.62 4.64 8.86
CA HIS A 13 3.32 4.40 9.48
C HIS A 13 3.31 4.64 10.99
N GLN A 14 4.45 4.46 11.67
CA GLN A 14 4.56 4.72 13.11
C GLN A 14 4.76 6.21 13.43
N THR A 15 5.50 6.93 12.60
CA THR A 15 6.05 8.24 12.94
C THR A 15 5.47 9.40 12.14
N ASP A 16 4.81 9.15 11.00
CA ASP A 16 4.37 10.19 10.05
C ASP A 16 2.85 10.24 9.93
N GLU A 17 2.25 11.37 10.30
CA GLU A 17 0.80 11.55 10.27
C GLU A 17 0.22 11.55 8.85
N THR A 18 0.96 12.02 7.85
CA THR A 18 0.56 11.95 6.43
C THR A 18 0.40 10.49 6.01
N THR A 19 1.34 9.63 6.41
CA THR A 19 1.29 8.19 6.12
C THR A 19 0.10 7.54 6.80
N LYS A 20 -0.19 7.87 8.05
CA LYS A 20 -1.36 7.32 8.77
C LYS A 20 -2.68 7.74 8.10
N ALA A 21 -2.82 9.01 7.78
CA ALA A 21 -4.00 9.53 7.10
C ALA A 21 -4.19 8.89 5.71
N LEU A 22 -3.10 8.67 4.97
CA LEU A 22 -3.13 7.98 3.69
C LEU A 22 -3.52 6.50 3.86
N ALA A 23 -3.02 5.82 4.89
CA ALA A 23 -3.36 4.44 5.19
C ALA A 23 -4.87 4.25 5.44
N GLU A 24 -5.50 5.16 6.19
CA GLU A 24 -6.96 5.15 6.36
C GLU A 24 -7.69 5.32 5.03
N ARG A 25 -7.29 6.28 4.20
CA ARG A 25 -7.88 6.46 2.87
C ARG A 25 -7.71 5.24 1.96
N PHE A 26 -6.56 4.57 2.01
CA PHE A 26 -6.34 3.34 1.26
C PHE A 26 -7.30 2.22 1.68
N GLN A 27 -7.58 2.09 2.98
CA GLN A 27 -8.55 1.13 3.49
C GLN A 27 -9.97 1.50 3.07
N ASP A 28 -10.36 2.77 3.22
CA ASP A 28 -11.69 3.26 2.89
C ASP A 28 -12.01 3.13 1.40
N MET A 29 -11.05 3.40 0.55
CA MET A 29 -11.20 3.30 -0.90
C MET A 29 -11.05 1.86 -1.42
N GLY A 30 -10.56 0.91 -0.60
CA GLY A 30 -10.18 -0.41 -1.05
C GLY A 30 -9.02 -0.36 -2.06
N ALA A 31 -8.05 0.53 -1.82
CA ALA A 31 -6.90 0.76 -2.68
C ALA A 31 -5.80 -0.30 -2.52
N ALA A 32 -5.82 -1.09 -1.45
CA ALA A 32 -4.96 -2.25 -1.24
C ALA A 32 -5.76 -3.54 -1.46
N GLN A 33 -5.38 -4.37 -2.44
CA GLN A 33 -5.97 -5.69 -2.65
C GLN A 33 -5.00 -6.78 -2.17
N CYS A 34 -4.10 -7.30 -3.02
CA CYS A 34 -3.13 -8.30 -2.56
C CYS A 34 -2.08 -7.73 -1.59
N GLY A 35 -1.80 -6.44 -1.64
CA GLY A 35 -0.86 -5.77 -0.73
C GLY A 35 0.58 -5.67 -1.23
N ILE A 36 0.97 -6.43 -2.27
CA ILE A 36 2.37 -6.48 -2.75
C ILE A 36 2.90 -5.12 -3.19
N CYS A 37 2.12 -4.35 -3.94
CA CYS A 37 2.53 -3.02 -4.39
C CYS A 37 2.32 -1.93 -3.33
N THR A 38 1.55 -2.20 -2.29
CA THR A 38 1.09 -1.19 -1.33
C THR A 38 2.23 -0.43 -0.66
N PRO A 39 3.32 -1.07 -0.18
CA PRO A 39 4.44 -0.32 0.39
C PRO A 39 5.07 0.67 -0.59
N GLY A 40 5.31 0.26 -1.82
CA GLY A 40 5.85 1.15 -2.86
C GLY A 40 4.90 2.29 -3.21
N MET A 41 3.62 2.01 -3.41
CA MET A 41 2.58 3.01 -3.67
C MET A 41 2.48 4.04 -2.54
N MET A 42 2.44 3.58 -1.29
CA MET A 42 2.36 4.44 -0.10
C MET A 42 3.58 5.34 0.04
N VAL A 43 4.80 4.80 -0.08
CA VAL A 43 6.03 5.59 0.03
C VAL A 43 6.13 6.63 -1.08
N SER A 44 5.82 6.27 -2.32
CA SER A 44 5.79 7.23 -3.45
C SER A 44 4.75 8.32 -3.25
N ALA A 45 3.54 7.96 -2.79
CA ALA A 45 2.48 8.92 -2.53
C ALA A 45 2.82 9.86 -1.36
N VAL A 46 3.41 9.35 -0.28
CA VAL A 46 3.85 10.16 0.87
C VAL A 46 4.93 11.15 0.44
N ALA A 47 5.89 10.73 -0.38
CA ALA A 47 6.91 11.62 -0.93
C ALA A 47 6.27 12.77 -1.71
N LEU A 48 5.33 12.47 -2.62
CA LEU A 48 4.59 13.50 -3.35
C LEU A 48 3.81 14.44 -2.41
N LEU A 49 3.05 13.88 -1.46
CA LEU A 49 2.20 14.68 -0.55
C LEU A 49 3.00 15.57 0.40
N ARG A 50 4.24 15.24 0.72
CA ARG A 50 5.17 16.11 1.47
C ARG A 50 5.62 17.31 0.66
N GLU A 51 5.79 17.14 -0.66
CA GLU A 51 6.18 18.22 -1.59
C GLU A 51 4.96 19.06 -2.04
N ASN A 52 3.86 18.38 -2.37
CA ASN A 52 2.62 19.00 -2.81
C ASN A 52 1.42 18.35 -2.09
N PRO A 53 0.85 19.00 -1.05
CA PRO A 53 -0.28 18.45 -0.30
C PRO A 53 -1.59 18.33 -1.10
N THR A 54 -1.70 19.01 -2.23
CA THR A 54 -2.91 19.01 -3.10
C THR A 54 -2.52 18.73 -4.55
N PRO A 55 -2.01 17.52 -4.85
CA PRO A 55 -1.53 17.20 -6.17
C PRO A 55 -2.69 17.07 -7.17
N SER A 56 -2.42 17.42 -8.42
CA SER A 56 -3.30 17.07 -9.54
C SER A 56 -3.25 15.57 -9.82
N GLU A 57 -4.26 15.05 -10.51
CA GLU A 57 -4.28 13.64 -10.91
C GLU A 57 -3.06 13.25 -11.76
N ALA A 58 -2.60 14.14 -12.64
CA ALA A 58 -1.42 13.89 -13.47
C ALA A 58 -0.14 13.74 -12.64
N GLU A 59 0.05 14.58 -11.60
CA GLU A 59 1.19 14.46 -10.68
C GLU A 59 1.14 13.18 -9.87
N VAL A 60 -0.06 12.75 -9.45
CA VAL A 60 -0.25 11.47 -8.76
C VAL A 60 0.10 10.30 -9.69
N GLN A 61 -0.37 10.32 -10.93
CA GLN A 61 -0.06 9.28 -11.92
C GLN A 61 1.44 9.18 -12.20
N ASP A 62 2.12 10.33 -12.33
CA ASP A 62 3.57 10.37 -12.55
C ASP A 62 4.33 9.81 -11.34
N ALA A 63 4.00 10.27 -10.14
CA ALA A 63 4.64 9.79 -8.90
C ALA A 63 4.48 8.29 -8.65
N LEU A 64 3.33 7.72 -9.04
CA LEU A 64 3.04 6.29 -8.92
C LEU A 64 3.55 5.45 -10.10
N GLY A 65 4.00 6.07 -11.18
CA GLY A 65 4.36 5.41 -12.44
C GLY A 65 5.49 4.37 -12.32
N GLY A 66 6.34 4.50 -11.31
CA GLY A 66 7.41 3.53 -11.03
C GLY A 66 6.99 2.27 -10.27
N VAL A 67 5.74 2.18 -9.81
CA VAL A 67 5.24 1.06 -9.01
C VAL A 67 4.14 0.31 -9.75
N LEU A 68 4.36 -0.98 -10.02
CA LEU A 68 3.39 -1.80 -10.75
C LEU A 68 2.34 -2.39 -9.79
N CYS A 69 1.05 -2.21 -10.15
CA CYS A 69 -0.07 -2.87 -9.52
C CYS A 69 -0.82 -3.73 -10.54
N ARG A 70 -1.07 -5.02 -10.21
CA ARG A 70 -1.81 -5.94 -11.08
C ARG A 70 -3.28 -6.11 -10.69
N CYS A 71 -3.68 -5.59 -9.53
CA CYS A 71 -4.98 -5.90 -8.92
C CYS A 71 -6.01 -4.77 -9.07
N THR A 72 -5.60 -3.50 -8.85
CA THR A 72 -6.54 -2.39 -8.60
C THR A 72 -6.91 -1.59 -9.85
N GLY A 73 -6.14 -1.69 -10.94
CA GLY A 73 -6.27 -0.78 -12.09
C GLY A 73 -5.93 0.68 -11.75
N TYR A 74 -5.23 0.93 -10.64
CA TYR A 74 -4.73 2.23 -10.15
C TYR A 74 -5.81 3.23 -9.70
N ARG A 75 -7.04 3.22 -10.25
CA ARG A 75 -8.04 4.25 -9.98
C ARG A 75 -8.28 4.51 -8.49
N LYS A 76 -8.51 3.46 -7.70
CA LYS A 76 -8.73 3.57 -6.26
C LYS A 76 -7.50 4.09 -5.50
N ILE A 77 -6.30 3.79 -5.99
CA ILE A 77 -5.04 4.28 -5.40
C ILE A 77 -4.94 5.79 -5.66
N ILE A 78 -5.15 6.23 -6.90
CA ILE A 78 -5.13 7.64 -7.28
C ILE A 78 -6.17 8.42 -6.46
N ASP A 79 -7.40 7.92 -6.36
CA ASP A 79 -8.47 8.54 -5.59
C ASP A 79 -8.11 8.67 -4.11
N ALA A 80 -7.48 7.66 -3.52
CA ALA A 80 -7.00 7.69 -2.14
C ALA A 80 -5.91 8.74 -1.92
N VAL A 81 -4.96 8.88 -2.85
CA VAL A 81 -3.90 9.89 -2.78
C VAL A 81 -4.47 11.29 -2.94
N MET A 82 -5.37 11.50 -3.89
CA MET A 82 -6.06 12.78 -4.10
C MET A 82 -7.01 13.17 -2.95
N GLY A 83 -7.35 12.24 -2.06
CA GLY A 83 -8.27 12.50 -0.97
C GLY A 83 -9.71 12.70 -1.42
N THR A 84 -10.11 12.12 -2.55
CA THR A 84 -11.52 12.10 -2.96
C THR A 84 -12.36 11.39 -1.89
N ALA A 85 -13.62 11.81 -1.75
CA ALA A 85 -14.47 11.24 -0.71
C ALA A 85 -14.64 9.72 -0.91
N PRO A 86 -14.38 8.91 0.13
CA PRO A 86 -14.59 7.47 0.06
C PRO A 86 -16.09 7.16 -0.14
N VAL A 87 -16.37 5.99 -0.70
CA VAL A 87 -17.74 5.46 -0.69
C VAL A 87 -18.14 5.25 0.76
N ALA A 88 -19.30 5.78 1.16
CA ALA A 88 -19.84 5.57 2.50
C ALA A 88 -19.89 4.07 2.84
N ARG A 89 -19.37 3.71 4.02
CA ARG A 89 -19.28 2.33 4.49
C ARG A 89 -20.16 2.12 5.70
N ASP A 90 -21.44 2.53 5.57
CA ASP A 90 -22.44 2.48 6.65
C ASP A 90 -23.16 1.13 6.72
N GLY A 91 -22.54 0.07 6.19
CA GLY A 91 -23.08 -1.27 6.20
C GLY A 91 -22.98 -1.95 7.57
N ASP A 92 -23.95 -2.81 7.87
CA ASP A 92 -23.99 -3.64 9.08
C ASP A 92 -23.24 -4.99 8.92
N GLY A 93 -22.54 -5.17 7.80
CA GLY A 93 -21.79 -6.38 7.47
C GLY A 93 -22.60 -7.44 6.70
N THR A 94 -23.75 -7.06 6.15
CA THR A 94 -24.54 -7.96 5.31
C THR A 94 -23.93 -8.14 3.91
N VAL A 95 -24.41 -9.16 3.18
CA VAL A 95 -23.96 -9.42 1.81
C VAL A 95 -24.29 -8.23 0.90
N GLY A 96 -23.25 -7.67 0.28
CA GLY A 96 -23.36 -6.49 -0.58
C GLY A 96 -22.86 -5.19 0.05
N ASP A 97 -22.59 -5.18 1.35
CA ASP A 97 -22.06 -4.00 2.03
C ASP A 97 -20.59 -3.72 1.67
N PRO A 98 -20.22 -2.44 1.52
CA PRO A 98 -18.85 -2.03 1.21
C PRO A 98 -17.97 -2.05 2.49
N ILE A 99 -17.71 -3.22 3.06
CA ILE A 99 -16.84 -3.36 4.23
C ILE A 99 -15.35 -3.19 3.89
N ARG A 100 -14.54 -2.75 4.87
CA ARG A 100 -13.09 -2.70 4.73
C ARG A 100 -12.51 -4.11 4.58
N HIS A 101 -11.40 -4.20 3.87
CA HIS A 101 -10.67 -5.46 3.73
C HIS A 101 -10.15 -5.94 5.09
N VAL A 102 -10.36 -7.22 5.42
CA VAL A 102 -10.06 -7.77 6.76
C VAL A 102 -8.59 -7.63 7.13
N ASP A 103 -7.67 -7.88 6.19
CA ASP A 103 -6.22 -7.76 6.35
C ASP A 103 -5.68 -6.41 5.80
N GLY A 104 -6.55 -5.42 5.65
CA GLY A 104 -6.20 -4.07 5.19
C GLY A 104 -5.18 -3.37 6.07
N PRO A 105 -5.33 -3.39 7.42
CA PRO A 105 -4.40 -2.73 8.32
C PRO A 105 -2.95 -3.18 8.17
N GLU A 106 -2.71 -4.48 8.05
CA GLU A 106 -1.35 -5.02 7.88
C GLU A 106 -0.73 -4.61 6.53
N LYS A 107 -1.54 -4.57 5.47
CA LYS A 107 -1.10 -4.18 4.13
C LYS A 107 -0.67 -2.71 4.06
N VAL A 108 -1.44 -1.81 4.67
CA VAL A 108 -1.16 -0.37 4.62
C VAL A 108 -0.15 0.10 5.67
N SER A 109 0.19 -0.76 6.64
CA SER A 109 1.25 -0.50 7.63
C SER A 109 2.60 -1.11 7.25
N GLY A 110 2.65 -1.93 6.20
CA GLY A 110 3.86 -2.66 5.80
C GLY A 110 4.18 -3.85 6.71
N GLN A 111 3.19 -4.38 7.43
CA GLN A 111 3.32 -5.51 8.37
C GLN A 111 2.73 -6.81 7.82
N GLN A 112 2.14 -6.79 6.62
CA GLN A 112 1.58 -7.97 5.98
C GLN A 112 2.66 -9.04 5.79
N ALA A 113 2.45 -10.21 6.37
CA ALA A 113 3.23 -11.41 6.05
C ALA A 113 2.64 -12.09 4.81
N PHE A 114 3.49 -12.42 3.85
CA PHE A 114 3.14 -13.20 2.66
C PHE A 114 3.65 -14.64 2.80
N ALA A 115 3.22 -15.52 1.92
CA ALA A 115 3.59 -16.94 1.97
C ALA A 115 5.12 -17.17 2.00
N ASP A 116 5.87 -16.33 1.28
CA ASP A 116 7.33 -16.41 1.23
C ASP A 116 8.03 -15.94 2.53
N ASP A 117 7.31 -15.19 3.38
CA ASP A 117 7.82 -14.76 4.68
C ASP A 117 7.63 -15.85 5.76
N ILE A 118 6.89 -16.92 5.45
CA ILE A 118 6.51 -17.96 6.39
C ILE A 118 7.34 -19.21 6.09
N ALA A 119 8.40 -19.43 6.87
CA ALA A 119 9.22 -20.64 6.80
C ALA A 119 9.12 -21.45 8.09
N PRO A 120 8.19 -22.44 8.19
CA PRO A 120 8.12 -23.33 9.35
C PRO A 120 9.44 -24.07 9.59
N PRO A 121 9.75 -24.46 10.84
CA PRO A 121 10.96 -25.22 11.12
C PRO A 121 11.04 -26.50 10.27
N GLY A 122 12.16 -26.71 9.59
CA GLY A 122 12.38 -27.84 8.69
C GLY A 122 11.95 -27.59 7.25
N THR A 123 11.54 -26.37 6.88
CA THR A 123 11.29 -26.01 5.48
C THR A 123 12.56 -26.20 4.66
N LEU A 124 12.43 -26.84 3.51
CA LEU A 124 13.54 -27.04 2.55
C LEU A 124 13.50 -25.95 1.48
N GLU A 125 14.66 -25.42 1.17
CA GLU A 125 14.82 -24.50 0.03
C GLU A 125 15.11 -25.29 -1.25
N ILE A 126 14.39 -24.95 -2.34
CA ILE A 126 14.63 -25.54 -3.66
C ILE A 126 15.58 -24.65 -4.44
N PHE A 127 16.73 -25.18 -4.79
CA PHE A 127 17.70 -24.51 -5.64
C PHE A 127 17.73 -25.11 -7.04
N VAL A 128 17.48 -24.29 -8.06
CA VAL A 128 17.51 -24.74 -9.47
C VAL A 128 18.93 -24.55 -10.02
N VAL A 129 19.63 -25.66 -10.25
CA VAL A 129 20.92 -25.65 -10.95
C VAL A 129 20.63 -25.74 -12.45
N ARG A 130 21.01 -24.71 -13.18
CA ARG A 130 20.88 -24.69 -14.65
C ARG A 130 22.15 -25.24 -15.29
N SER A 131 22.01 -25.91 -16.42
CA SER A 131 23.12 -26.25 -17.29
C SER A 131 23.79 -24.98 -17.82
N PRO A 132 25.12 -24.92 -17.92
CA PRO A 132 25.85 -23.83 -18.56
C PRO A 132 25.46 -23.69 -20.03
#